data_b18427a6606aac8ae8b980820ea4c2d9
#
_entry.id   b18427a6606aac8ae8b980820ea4c2d9
#
_cell.length_a   1.000
_cell.length_b   1.000
_cell.length_c   1.000
_cell.angle_alpha   90.00
_cell.angle_beta   90.00
_cell.angle_gamma   90.00
#
_symmetry.space_group_name_H-M   'P 1'
#
loop_
_entity.id
_entity.type
_entity.pdbx_description
1 polymer ?
#
loop_
_entity_poly.entity_id
_entity_poly.type
_entity_poly.pdbx_seq_one_letter_code
_entity_poly.pdbx_strand_id
1 'polypeptide(L)'
;MKKAKILVVEDQNIVALNIRNKLKNLGYTVPGTASTGEEAIRKAELTNADLVLMDIMLKGEMDGIEAAREIKQKLGIPVLYLTAYTDDETLNRAKTTEPAGYISKPFKEEDLHSNIEMALHKHKAEKKESESDNGQ
;
A
#
# COMPACT_ATOMS: atom_id res chain seq x y z
N MET A 1 -5.04 -14.70 16.35
CA MET A 1 -4.04 -13.87 15.68
C MET A 1 -4.68 -12.63 15.08
N LYS A 2 -4.02 -11.51 15.24
CA LYS A 2 -4.49 -10.26 14.69
C LYS A 2 -4.27 -10.24 13.17
N LYS A 3 -5.33 -10.02 12.42
CA LYS A 3 -5.25 -9.92 10.96
C LYS A 3 -4.83 -8.53 10.55
N ALA A 4 -3.92 -8.43 9.60
CA ALA A 4 -3.49 -7.14 9.09
C ALA A 4 -4.61 -6.47 8.31
N LYS A 5 -4.69 -5.16 8.45
CA LYS A 5 -5.66 -4.32 7.74
C LYS A 5 -4.99 -3.74 6.50
N ILE A 6 -5.50 -4.09 5.34
CA ILE A 6 -4.93 -3.64 4.06
C ILE A 6 -5.93 -2.71 3.37
N LEU A 7 -5.54 -1.47 3.16
CA LEU A 7 -6.35 -0.53 2.39
C LEU A 7 -6.02 -0.69 0.91
N VAL A 8 -7.03 -0.79 0.08
CA VAL A 8 -6.87 -0.94 -1.38
C VAL A 8 -7.21 0.38 -2.06
N VAL A 9 -6.28 0.91 -2.84
CA VAL A 9 -6.47 2.15 -3.59
C VAL A 9 -6.38 1.86 -5.08
N GLU A 10 -7.52 1.96 -5.75
CA GLU A 10 -7.69 1.62 -7.16
C GLU A 10 -8.93 2.35 -7.67
N ASP A 11 -8.79 3.05 -8.81
CA ASP A 11 -9.91 3.84 -9.35
C ASP A 11 -10.93 3.04 -10.15
N GLN A 12 -10.59 1.79 -10.54
CA GLN A 12 -11.53 0.92 -11.23
C GLN A 12 -12.19 -0.02 -10.23
N ASN A 13 -13.49 0.12 -10.07
CA ASN A 13 -14.25 -0.63 -9.05
C ASN A 13 -14.12 -2.14 -9.18
N ILE A 14 -14.13 -2.67 -10.41
CA ILE A 14 -14.00 -4.11 -10.63
C ILE A 14 -12.65 -4.62 -10.19
N VAL A 15 -11.59 -3.87 -10.49
CA VAL A 15 -10.23 -4.25 -10.08
C VAL A 15 -10.10 -4.19 -8.56
N ALA A 16 -10.62 -3.14 -7.95
CA ALA A 16 -10.60 -3.00 -6.49
C ALA A 16 -11.30 -4.16 -5.81
N LEU A 17 -12.47 -4.56 -6.33
CA LEU A 17 -13.22 -5.68 -5.77
C LEU A 17 -12.45 -7.00 -5.91
N ASN A 18 -11.81 -7.20 -7.04
CA ASN A 18 -10.99 -8.39 -7.30
C ASN A 18 -9.85 -8.49 -6.28
N ILE A 19 -9.15 -7.39 -6.07
CA ILE A 19 -8.04 -7.34 -5.10
C ILE A 19 -8.57 -7.60 -3.70
N ARG A 20 -9.67 -6.96 -3.33
CA ARG A 20 -10.30 -7.15 -2.03
C ARG A 20 -10.63 -8.60 -1.76
N ASN A 21 -11.23 -9.29 -2.75
CA ASN A 21 -11.59 -10.69 -2.61
C ASN A 21 -10.36 -11.58 -2.43
N LYS A 22 -9.29 -11.31 -3.17
CA LYS A 22 -8.03 -12.06 -3.03
C LYS A 22 -7.43 -11.87 -1.64
N LEU A 23 -7.45 -10.65 -1.12
CA LEU A 23 -6.93 -10.36 0.21
C LEU A 23 -7.74 -11.06 1.29
N LYS A 24 -9.06 -11.07 1.16
CA LYS A 24 -9.92 -11.77 2.11
C LYS A 24 -9.66 -13.27 2.10
N ASN A 25 -9.46 -13.85 0.91
CA ASN A 25 -9.14 -15.27 0.79
C ASN A 25 -7.82 -15.61 1.49
N LEU A 26 -6.89 -14.67 1.52
CA LEU A 26 -5.61 -14.84 2.19
C LEU A 26 -5.67 -14.59 3.70
N GLY A 27 -6.82 -14.16 4.21
CA GLY A 27 -7.01 -13.93 5.63
C GLY A 27 -6.79 -12.52 6.11
N TYR A 28 -6.57 -11.58 5.20
CA TYR A 28 -6.39 -10.17 5.58
C TYR A 28 -7.75 -9.49 5.75
N THR A 29 -7.76 -8.42 6.53
CA THR A 29 -8.93 -7.55 6.68
C THR A 29 -8.80 -6.39 5.71
N VAL A 30 -9.86 -6.08 4.97
CA VAL A 30 -9.89 -4.94 4.07
C VAL A 30 -10.91 -3.95 4.62
N PRO A 31 -10.48 -2.94 5.39
CA PRO A 31 -11.42 -2.01 6.04
C PRO A 31 -12.09 -1.07 5.06
N GLY A 32 -11.56 -0.95 3.85
CA GLY A 32 -12.18 -0.12 2.83
C GLY A 32 -11.36 -0.10 1.56
N THR A 33 -11.90 0.58 0.56
CA THR A 33 -11.21 0.85 -0.70
C THR A 33 -11.30 2.34 -0.97
N ALA A 34 -10.34 2.87 -1.71
CA ALA A 34 -10.33 4.27 -2.10
C ALA A 34 -10.10 4.36 -3.61
N SER A 35 -10.66 5.39 -4.23
CA SER A 35 -10.54 5.57 -5.67
C SER A 35 -9.73 6.81 -6.06
N THR A 36 -9.36 7.64 -5.08
CA THR A 36 -8.55 8.84 -5.30
C THR A 36 -7.44 8.90 -4.27
N GLY A 37 -6.41 9.72 -4.55
CA GLY A 37 -5.32 9.92 -3.60
C GLY A 37 -5.77 10.55 -2.30
N GLU A 38 -6.63 11.55 -2.38
CA GLU A 38 -7.16 12.24 -1.21
C GLU A 38 -7.97 11.30 -0.32
N GLU A 39 -8.82 10.48 -0.94
CA GLU A 39 -9.61 9.49 -0.22
C GLU A 39 -8.72 8.44 0.44
N ALA A 40 -7.63 8.05 -0.25
CA ALA A 40 -6.69 7.08 0.27
C ALA A 40 -6.03 7.58 1.56
N ILE A 41 -5.60 8.83 1.58
CA ILE A 41 -4.97 9.43 2.76
C ILE A 41 -5.96 9.45 3.92
N ARG A 42 -7.17 9.91 3.67
CA ARG A 42 -8.20 10.02 4.70
C ARG A 42 -8.57 8.65 5.27
N LYS A 43 -8.79 7.66 4.40
CA LYS A 43 -9.17 6.32 4.83
C LYS A 43 -8.02 5.58 5.52
N ALA A 44 -6.79 5.80 5.08
CA ALA A 44 -5.63 5.20 5.74
C ALA A 44 -5.56 5.64 7.20
N GLU A 45 -5.80 6.92 7.44
CA GLU A 45 -5.81 7.46 8.81
C GLU A 45 -6.99 6.93 9.62
N LEU A 46 -8.20 7.04 9.05
CA LEU A 46 -9.43 6.63 9.74
C LEU A 46 -9.45 5.16 10.14
N THR A 47 -8.91 4.29 9.30
CA THR A 47 -8.96 2.85 9.52
C THR A 47 -7.74 2.30 10.26
N ASN A 48 -6.72 3.11 10.47
CA ASN A 48 -5.45 2.64 11.02
C ASN A 48 -4.90 1.47 10.21
N ALA A 49 -4.90 1.61 8.89
CA ALA A 49 -4.42 0.54 8.01
C ALA A 49 -2.99 0.15 8.36
N ASP A 50 -2.69 -1.12 8.27
CA ASP A 50 -1.33 -1.62 8.50
C ASP A 50 -0.47 -1.51 7.24
N LEU A 51 -1.11 -1.49 6.08
CA LEU A 51 -0.45 -1.39 4.80
C LEU A 51 -1.43 -0.87 3.75
N VAL A 52 -0.93 -0.17 2.75
CA VAL A 52 -1.73 0.34 1.64
C VAL A 52 -1.24 -0.26 0.35
N LEU A 53 -2.15 -0.86 -0.42
CA LEU A 53 -1.89 -1.28 -1.80
C LEU A 53 -2.33 -0.12 -2.68
N MET A 54 -1.39 0.49 -3.37
CA MET A 54 -1.61 1.73 -4.12
C MET A 54 -1.37 1.54 -5.61
N ASP A 55 -2.40 1.77 -6.42
CA ASP A 55 -2.23 1.81 -7.87
C ASP A 55 -1.34 3.02 -8.21
N ILE A 56 -0.23 2.76 -8.87
CA ILE A 56 0.72 3.82 -9.21
C ILE A 56 0.15 4.81 -10.22
N MET A 57 -0.78 4.34 -11.07
CA MET A 57 -1.39 5.14 -12.13
C MET A 57 -2.79 5.63 -11.75
N LEU A 58 -2.93 6.07 -10.53
CA LEU A 58 -4.22 6.57 -10.03
C LEU A 58 -4.62 7.85 -10.75
N LYS A 59 -5.87 7.92 -11.17
CA LYS A 59 -6.40 9.10 -11.87
C LYS A 59 -6.78 10.20 -10.87
N GLY A 60 -6.86 11.43 -11.36
CA GLY A 60 -7.23 12.58 -10.56
C GLY A 60 -6.07 13.54 -10.39
N GLU A 61 -6.28 14.59 -9.58
CA GLU A 61 -5.27 15.62 -9.36
C GLU A 61 -4.06 15.09 -8.59
N MET A 62 -4.32 14.22 -7.62
CA MET A 62 -3.26 13.61 -6.84
C MET A 62 -3.07 12.17 -7.34
N ASP A 63 -1.88 11.86 -7.87
CA ASP A 63 -1.61 10.51 -8.34
C ASP A 63 -1.20 9.60 -7.18
N GLY A 64 -1.02 8.30 -7.48
CA GLY A 64 -0.69 7.31 -6.47
C GLY A 64 0.64 7.58 -5.77
N ILE A 65 1.61 8.15 -6.48
CA ILE A 65 2.92 8.45 -5.92
C ILE A 65 2.83 9.58 -4.91
N GLU A 66 2.10 10.64 -5.23
CA GLU A 66 1.90 11.76 -4.32
C GLU A 66 1.15 11.31 -3.06
N ALA A 67 0.10 10.51 -3.23
CA ALA A 67 -0.67 9.98 -2.11
C ALA A 67 0.20 9.08 -1.23
N ALA A 68 1.01 8.22 -1.84
CA ALA A 68 1.90 7.32 -1.10
C ALA A 68 2.91 8.11 -0.27
N ARG A 69 3.46 9.18 -0.84
CA ARG A 69 4.42 10.03 -0.12
C ARG A 69 3.79 10.61 1.13
N GLU A 70 2.57 11.14 1.01
CA GLU A 70 1.88 11.71 2.15
C GLU A 70 1.51 10.68 3.20
N ILE A 71 1.03 9.52 2.77
CA ILE A 71 0.66 8.44 3.69
C ILE A 71 1.89 8.00 4.49
N LYS A 72 3.02 7.81 3.80
CA LYS A 72 4.23 7.39 4.49
C LYS A 72 4.76 8.45 5.44
N GLN A 73 4.83 9.70 4.98
CA GLN A 73 5.40 10.78 5.79
C GLN A 73 4.52 11.16 6.97
N LYS A 74 3.21 11.24 6.77
CA LYS A 74 2.30 11.70 7.82
C LYS A 74 1.81 10.59 8.73
N LEU A 75 1.61 9.40 8.18
CA LEU A 75 1.00 8.30 8.93
C LEU A 75 1.96 7.16 9.26
N GLY A 76 3.11 7.11 8.59
CA GLY A 76 4.09 6.05 8.81
C GLY A 76 3.61 4.67 8.37
N ILE A 77 2.67 4.61 7.44
CA ILE A 77 2.11 3.36 6.94
C ILE A 77 2.86 2.93 5.68
N PRO A 78 3.32 1.67 5.59
CA PRO A 78 4.02 1.20 4.40
C PRO A 78 3.09 1.10 3.20
N VAL A 79 3.61 1.43 2.02
CA VAL A 79 2.87 1.41 0.76
C VAL A 79 3.52 0.44 -0.20
N LEU A 80 2.71 -0.48 -0.76
CA LEU A 80 3.10 -1.35 -1.86
C LEU A 80 2.42 -0.82 -3.12
N TYR A 81 3.19 -0.57 -4.17
CA TYR A 81 2.61 -0.13 -5.43
C TYR A 81 2.15 -1.30 -6.27
N LEU A 82 1.02 -1.09 -6.94
CA LEU A 82 0.53 -2.00 -7.98
C LEU A 82 0.87 -1.36 -9.31
N THR A 83 1.62 -2.07 -10.16
CA THR A 83 2.07 -1.52 -11.42
C THR A 83 1.65 -2.40 -12.58
N ALA A 84 1.20 -1.78 -13.69
CA ALA A 84 1.03 -2.47 -14.95
C ALA A 84 2.28 -2.16 -15.78
N TYR A 85 2.11 -1.58 -16.94
CA TYR A 85 3.25 -1.04 -17.69
C TYR A 85 3.57 0.34 -17.11
N THR A 86 4.83 0.56 -16.76
CA THR A 86 5.24 1.83 -16.15
C THR A 86 6.59 2.27 -16.75
N ASP A 87 6.69 3.51 -17.17
CA ASP A 87 7.92 4.04 -17.73
C ASP A 87 8.96 4.34 -16.64
N ASP A 88 10.21 4.56 -17.08
CA ASP A 88 11.32 4.78 -16.15
C ASP A 88 11.14 6.04 -15.32
N GLU A 89 10.57 7.09 -15.91
CA GLU A 89 10.34 8.34 -15.19
C GLU A 89 9.39 8.16 -14.02
N THR A 90 8.29 7.44 -14.24
CA THR A 90 7.31 7.15 -13.19
C THR A 90 7.92 6.27 -12.11
N LEU A 91 8.69 5.25 -12.50
CA LEU A 91 9.35 4.37 -11.54
C LEU A 91 10.37 5.15 -10.70
N ASN A 92 11.12 6.07 -11.31
CA ASN A 92 12.08 6.89 -10.58
C ASN A 92 11.39 7.79 -9.56
N ARG A 93 10.25 8.36 -9.91
CA ARG A 93 9.45 9.14 -8.96
C ARG A 93 8.98 8.27 -7.80
N ALA A 94 8.47 7.07 -8.12
CA ALA A 94 7.98 6.15 -7.10
C ALA A 94 9.08 5.76 -6.12
N LYS A 95 10.30 5.54 -6.59
CA LYS A 95 11.43 5.17 -5.74
C LYS A 95 11.73 6.24 -4.69
N THR A 96 11.50 7.51 -4.99
CA THR A 96 11.76 8.59 -4.04
C THR A 96 10.85 8.55 -2.83
N THR A 97 9.74 7.81 -2.91
CA THR A 97 8.82 7.66 -1.78
C THR A 97 9.21 6.51 -0.85
N GLU A 98 10.27 5.79 -1.19
CA GLU A 98 10.76 4.64 -0.42
C GLU A 98 9.63 3.65 -0.14
N PRO A 99 9.01 3.08 -1.19
CA PRO A 99 7.90 2.15 -1.00
C PRO A 99 8.36 0.83 -0.40
N ALA A 100 7.43 0.10 0.18
CA ALA A 100 7.72 -1.23 0.72
C ALA A 100 7.98 -2.24 -0.40
N GLY A 101 7.53 -1.95 -1.61
CA GLY A 101 7.79 -2.79 -2.77
C GLY A 101 6.85 -2.48 -3.91
N TYR A 102 6.92 -3.32 -4.94
CA TYR A 102 6.12 -3.21 -6.15
C TYR A 102 5.53 -4.57 -6.49
N ILE A 103 4.29 -4.60 -6.95
CA ILE A 103 3.66 -5.82 -7.43
C ILE A 103 3.19 -5.56 -8.86
N SER A 104 3.68 -6.35 -9.81
CA SER A 104 3.33 -6.20 -11.23
C SER A 104 1.97 -6.82 -11.54
N LYS A 105 1.17 -6.14 -12.32
CA LYS A 105 -0.09 -6.67 -12.85
C LYS A 105 0.18 -7.42 -14.14
N PRO A 106 -0.50 -8.51 -14.43
CA PRO A 106 -1.44 -9.22 -13.56
C PRO A 106 -0.71 -9.99 -12.46
N PHE A 107 -1.30 -10.09 -11.29
CA PHE A 107 -0.67 -10.77 -10.15
C PHE A 107 -1.56 -11.90 -9.65
N LYS A 108 -0.92 -12.87 -8.98
CA LYS A 108 -1.61 -14.00 -8.34
C LYS A 108 -1.75 -13.73 -6.84
N GLU A 109 -2.61 -14.47 -6.18
CA GLU A 109 -2.74 -14.37 -4.72
C GLU A 109 -1.42 -14.61 -4.02
N GLU A 110 -0.60 -15.52 -4.54
CA GLU A 110 0.72 -15.82 -3.98
C GLU A 110 1.62 -14.58 -3.98
N ASP A 111 1.58 -13.80 -5.08
CA ASP A 111 2.38 -12.59 -5.20
C ASP A 111 1.95 -11.55 -4.17
N LEU A 112 0.64 -11.40 -3.99
CA LEU A 112 0.10 -10.49 -2.98
C LEU A 112 0.55 -10.93 -1.60
N HIS A 113 0.37 -12.20 -1.27
CA HIS A 113 0.71 -12.72 0.05
C HIS A 113 2.19 -12.52 0.37
N SER A 114 3.07 -12.94 -0.54
CA SER A 114 4.53 -12.82 -0.31
C SER A 114 4.96 -11.39 -0.10
N ASN A 115 4.51 -10.49 -0.96
CA ASN A 115 4.93 -9.09 -0.89
C ASN A 115 4.37 -8.38 0.34
N ILE A 116 3.13 -8.68 0.69
CA ILE A 116 2.51 -8.09 1.88
C ILE A 116 3.23 -8.56 3.15
N GLU A 117 3.48 -9.87 3.28
CA GLU A 117 4.16 -10.39 4.45
C GLU A 117 5.56 -9.82 4.58
N MET A 118 6.29 -9.72 3.48
CA MET A 118 7.63 -9.12 3.49
C MET A 118 7.58 -7.64 3.90
N ALA A 119 6.62 -6.91 3.36
CA ALA A 119 6.47 -5.48 3.66
C ALA A 119 6.11 -5.25 5.13
N LEU A 120 5.18 -6.03 5.65
CA LEU A 120 4.77 -5.93 7.06
C LEU A 120 5.91 -6.30 8.00
N HIS A 121 6.65 -7.34 7.67
CA HIS A 121 7.79 -7.78 8.47
C HIS A 121 8.89 -6.73 8.49
N LYS A 122 9.22 -6.19 7.32
CA LYS A 122 10.24 -5.16 7.19
C LYS A 122 9.85 -3.89 7.96
N HIS A 123 8.61 -3.47 7.84
CA HIS A 123 8.12 -2.29 8.53
C HIS A 123 8.18 -2.47 10.05
N LYS A 124 7.80 -3.63 10.53
CA LYS A 124 7.83 -3.95 11.95
C LYS A 124 9.26 -3.93 12.48
N ALA A 125 10.21 -4.46 11.72
CA ALA A 125 11.63 -4.47 12.08
C ALA A 125 12.18 -3.05 12.12
N GLU A 126 11.88 -2.21 11.14
CA GLU A 126 12.32 -0.82 11.09
C GLU A 126 11.76 -0.02 12.26
N LYS A 127 10.49 -0.22 12.59
CA LYS A 127 9.84 0.45 13.70
C LYS A 127 10.47 0.04 15.03
N LYS A 128 10.78 -1.23 15.19
CA LYS A 128 11.41 -1.75 16.39
C LYS A 128 12.82 -1.19 16.56
N GLU A 129 13.58 -1.08 15.48
CA GLU A 129 14.93 -0.49 15.49
C GLU A 129 14.86 0.98 15.92
N SER A 130 13.92 1.74 15.33
CA SER A 130 13.73 3.15 15.66
C SER A 130 13.36 3.33 17.13
N GLU A 131 12.48 2.49 17.66
CA GLU A 131 12.09 2.52 19.07
C GLU A 131 13.28 2.20 19.98
N SER A 132 14.11 1.23 19.59
CA SER A 132 15.30 0.85 20.33
C SER A 132 16.29 2.01 20.38
N ASP A 133 16.52 2.69 19.27
CA ASP A 133 17.40 3.84 19.20
C ASP A 133 16.91 4.98 20.08
N ASN A 134 15.59 5.19 20.08
CA ASN A 134 14.98 6.25 20.87
C ASN A 134 14.93 5.91 22.36
N GLY A 135 15.06 4.66 22.71
CA GLY A 135 14.99 4.19 24.09
C GLY A 135 16.27 4.38 24.89
N GLN A 136 17.28 4.88 24.25
CA GLN A 136 18.53 5.17 24.94
C GLN A 136 18.55 6.58 25.51
#